data_bb3eafc58ffdf640657bbe15ae71a15b
#
_entry.id   bb3eafc58ffdf640657bbe15ae71a15b
#
_cell.length_a   1.000
_cell.length_b   1.000
_cell.length_c   1.000
_cell.angle_alpha   90.00
_cell.angle_beta   90.00
_cell.angle_gamma   90.00
#
_symmetry.space_group_name_H-M   'P 1'
#
loop_
_entity.id
_entity.type
_entity.pdbx_description
1 polymer ?
#
loop_
_entity_poly.entity_id
_entity_poly.type
_entity_poly.pdbx_seq_one_letter_code
_entity_poly.pdbx_strand_id
1 'polypeptide(L)'
;MRPKNQEEEKLTRRDEALENQQSLVRALRGSLPYLEEFHHQIFVVCLSEELLQRDAAPKIMEELALLHRVGVQLVLVHDSQLLNQSSLDTSSFPVAVSRHDLTAVQQQIAAINWEFLTKLCLYGHGIMPLSGHFVTARADERFNILEMDLANGVVQEVDLVAIRETLQLGHTPLLAPWGTGRQGHLWILEARELAMELAMRLRAKKLILLENTSSPLIEKDRNTSILRQWLRQQTSISEINRIRLECMATACERGVTRCHWLDATKEGALLTETLTSGGIGLMVTNTAYRQVRSAKPSDIPQVWGLLSGPMRDASIVQRSTSYLEQHIERYRLFCQDEDVLGCCELISYPEQQTVEIAALSVALAYRNQGIGRELVSVVLGEVKRQGAQQAIALSTREDNVFINCGFNECSLKDLPPEKRFN
;
A
#
# COMPACT_ATOMS: atom_id res chain seq x y z
N MET A 1 -35.08 40.50 21.18
CA MET A 1 -34.34 40.06 19.95
C MET A 1 -33.25 39.05 20.27
N ARG A 2 -33.54 37.83 20.72
CA ARG A 2 -32.56 36.79 21.07
C ARG A 2 -32.99 35.32 20.92
N PRO A 3 -34.00 34.88 20.15
CA PRO A 3 -34.21 33.44 19.92
C PRO A 3 -33.69 32.93 18.56
N LYS A 4 -33.57 33.77 17.51
CA LYS A 4 -33.20 33.29 16.17
C LYS A 4 -31.79 32.74 16.06
N ASN A 5 -30.80 33.34 16.73
CA ASN A 5 -29.37 32.86 16.65
C ASN A 5 -29.16 31.47 17.29
N GLN A 6 -29.92 31.10 18.31
CA GLN A 6 -29.74 29.80 18.98
C GLN A 6 -30.39 28.64 18.18
N GLU A 7 -31.41 28.90 17.39
CA GLU A 7 -31.98 27.88 16.49
C GLU A 7 -31.11 27.64 15.26
N GLU A 8 -30.57 28.70 14.68
CA GLU A 8 -29.59 28.60 13.57
C GLU A 8 -28.30 27.86 13.99
N GLU A 9 -27.74 28.16 15.17
CA GLU A 9 -26.60 27.40 15.70
C GLU A 9 -26.91 25.92 15.97
N LYS A 10 -28.11 25.60 16.42
CA LYS A 10 -28.54 24.20 16.64
C LYS A 10 -28.74 23.46 15.32
N LEU A 11 -29.28 24.11 14.30
CA LEU A 11 -29.42 23.53 12.96
C LEU A 11 -28.04 23.27 12.35
N THR A 12 -27.12 24.24 12.38
CA THR A 12 -25.77 24.09 11.85
C THR A 12 -25.01 22.94 12.53
N ARG A 13 -25.06 22.82 13.86
CA ARG A 13 -24.45 21.70 14.60
C ARG A 13 -25.09 20.35 14.27
N ARG A 14 -26.39 20.32 13.96
CA ARG A 14 -27.08 19.09 13.57
C ARG A 14 -26.71 18.67 12.14
N ASP A 15 -26.55 19.61 11.23
CA ASP A 15 -26.11 19.35 9.86
C ASP A 15 -24.64 18.90 9.82
N GLU A 16 -23.76 19.54 10.60
CA GLU A 16 -22.37 19.09 10.77
C GLU A 16 -22.28 17.68 11.38
N ALA A 17 -23.11 17.36 12.37
CA ALA A 17 -23.16 16.02 12.96
C ALA A 17 -23.65 14.97 11.94
N LEU A 18 -24.61 15.32 11.09
CA LEU A 18 -25.13 14.44 10.04
C LEU A 18 -24.08 14.20 8.94
N GLU A 19 -23.38 15.24 8.52
CA GLU A 19 -22.28 15.15 7.55
C GLU A 19 -21.12 14.29 8.09
N ASN A 20 -20.78 14.46 9.36
CA ASN A 20 -19.76 13.62 10.03
C ASN A 20 -20.18 12.14 10.09
N GLN A 21 -21.46 11.85 10.40
CA GLN A 21 -21.98 10.48 10.38
C GLN A 21 -21.96 9.87 8.97
N GLN A 22 -22.35 10.65 7.96
CA GLN A 22 -22.29 10.19 6.56
C GLN A 22 -20.85 9.95 6.09
N SER A 23 -19.91 10.80 6.50
CA SER A 23 -18.49 10.65 6.22
C SER A 23 -17.94 9.37 6.85
N LEU A 24 -18.26 9.09 8.12
CA LEU A 24 -17.90 7.86 8.81
C LEU A 24 -18.43 6.61 8.10
N VAL A 25 -19.72 6.63 7.71
CA VAL A 25 -20.32 5.49 6.97
C VAL A 25 -19.64 5.28 5.62
N ARG A 26 -19.27 6.35 4.90
CA ARG A 26 -18.51 6.24 3.64
C ARG A 26 -17.11 5.65 3.88
N ALA A 27 -16.41 6.12 4.91
CA ALA A 27 -15.09 5.60 5.27
C ALA A 27 -15.15 4.10 5.61
N LEU A 28 -16.10 3.68 6.46
CA LEU A 28 -16.30 2.27 6.81
C LEU A 28 -16.61 1.41 5.57
N ARG A 29 -17.51 1.86 4.68
CA ARG A 29 -17.80 1.14 3.44
C ARG A 29 -16.59 1.04 2.53
N GLY A 30 -15.78 2.09 2.45
CA GLY A 30 -14.55 2.12 1.66
C GLY A 30 -13.46 1.22 2.21
N SER A 31 -13.47 0.92 3.52
CA SER A 31 -12.48 0.05 4.17
C SER A 31 -12.82 -1.44 4.08
N LEU A 32 -14.10 -1.81 3.87
CA LEU A 32 -14.55 -3.20 3.85
C LEU A 32 -13.76 -4.10 2.88
N PRO A 33 -13.49 -3.71 1.61
CA PRO A 33 -12.72 -4.56 0.70
C PRO A 33 -11.32 -4.85 1.22
N TYR A 34 -10.67 -3.87 1.87
CA TYR A 34 -9.34 -4.06 2.45
C TYR A 34 -9.36 -5.00 3.66
N LEU A 35 -10.41 -4.92 4.49
CA LEU A 35 -10.57 -5.82 5.64
C LEU A 35 -10.74 -7.28 5.18
N GLU A 36 -11.51 -7.52 4.12
CA GLU A 36 -11.69 -8.84 3.51
C GLU A 36 -10.38 -9.34 2.87
N GLU A 37 -9.68 -8.48 2.12
CA GLU A 37 -8.42 -8.82 1.46
C GLU A 37 -7.31 -9.17 2.46
N PHE A 38 -7.24 -8.46 3.59
CA PHE A 38 -6.13 -8.59 4.55
C PHE A 38 -6.37 -9.63 5.65
N HIS A 39 -7.55 -10.18 5.72
CA HIS A 39 -7.85 -11.24 6.68
C HIS A 39 -6.91 -12.44 6.47
N HIS A 40 -6.23 -12.85 7.54
CA HIS A 40 -5.18 -13.87 7.54
C HIS A 40 -3.92 -13.58 6.70
N GLN A 41 -3.76 -12.36 6.20
CA GLN A 41 -2.53 -11.96 5.52
C GLN A 41 -1.46 -11.55 6.53
N ILE A 42 -0.19 -11.87 6.20
CA ILE A 42 0.95 -11.49 7.03
C ILE A 42 1.41 -10.09 6.65
N PHE A 43 1.52 -9.21 7.64
CA PHE A 43 2.20 -7.93 7.52
C PHE A 43 3.44 -7.94 8.41
N VAL A 44 4.57 -7.57 7.84
CA VAL A 44 5.80 -7.32 8.59
C VAL A 44 5.92 -5.82 8.83
N VAL A 45 6.04 -5.41 10.10
CA VAL A 45 6.13 -4.00 10.48
C VAL A 45 7.44 -3.76 11.22
N CYS A 46 8.28 -2.88 10.66
CA CYS A 46 9.51 -2.42 11.30
C CYS A 46 9.21 -1.13 12.06
N LEU A 47 9.43 -1.14 13.37
CA LEU A 47 9.11 -0.08 14.32
C LEU A 47 10.39 0.66 14.71
N SER A 48 10.42 1.98 14.49
CA SER A 48 11.52 2.80 14.99
C SER A 48 11.50 2.89 16.53
N GLU A 49 12.67 2.80 17.18
CA GLU A 49 12.81 3.02 18.63
C GLU A 49 12.27 4.38 19.07
N GLU A 50 12.40 5.39 18.22
CA GLU A 50 11.91 6.75 18.53
C GLU A 50 10.40 6.81 18.81
N LEU A 51 9.64 5.82 18.35
CA LEU A 51 8.21 5.72 18.64
C LEU A 51 7.93 5.49 20.14
N LEU A 52 8.87 4.86 20.86
CA LEU A 52 8.74 4.61 22.29
C LEU A 52 8.80 5.89 23.13
N GLN A 53 9.54 6.89 22.65
CA GLN A 53 9.83 8.13 23.39
C GLN A 53 8.73 9.20 23.25
N ARG A 54 7.65 8.93 22.48
CA ARG A 54 6.63 9.91 22.14
C ARG A 54 5.27 9.55 22.73
N ASP A 55 4.42 10.54 22.93
CA ASP A 55 2.99 10.38 23.23
C ASP A 55 2.23 9.63 22.10
N ALA A 56 2.88 9.42 20.95
CA ALA A 56 2.34 8.67 19.82
C ALA A 56 2.34 7.14 20.04
N ALA A 57 3.21 6.60 20.94
CA ALA A 57 3.31 5.16 21.14
C ALA A 57 1.97 4.48 21.47
N PRO A 58 1.13 4.98 22.39
CA PRO A 58 -0.17 4.38 22.66
C PRO A 58 -1.04 4.26 21.41
N LYS A 59 -1.14 5.32 20.61
CA LYS A 59 -1.97 5.36 19.40
C LYS A 59 -1.51 4.35 18.35
N ILE A 60 -0.19 4.24 18.13
CA ILE A 60 0.39 3.27 17.20
C ILE A 60 0.11 1.83 17.67
N MET A 61 0.24 1.54 18.96
CA MET A 61 -0.07 0.22 19.49
C MET A 61 -1.56 -0.11 19.36
N GLU A 62 -2.44 0.86 19.52
CA GLU A 62 -3.88 0.74 19.28
C GLU A 62 -4.18 0.48 17.78
N GLU A 63 -3.49 1.16 16.86
CA GLU A 63 -3.64 0.92 15.42
C GLU A 63 -3.18 -0.49 15.02
N LEU A 64 -2.06 -0.96 15.55
CA LEU A 64 -1.59 -2.34 15.38
C LEU A 64 -2.63 -3.33 15.93
N ALA A 65 -3.19 -3.06 17.11
CA ALA A 65 -4.22 -3.90 17.70
C ALA A 65 -5.50 -3.95 16.86
N LEU A 66 -5.89 -2.85 16.23
CA LEU A 66 -7.03 -2.82 15.32
C LEU A 66 -6.77 -3.69 14.08
N LEU A 67 -5.59 -3.62 13.47
CA LEU A 67 -5.22 -4.50 12.36
C LEU A 67 -5.21 -5.98 12.78
N HIS A 68 -4.68 -6.28 13.97
CA HIS A 68 -4.70 -7.64 14.49
C HIS A 68 -6.14 -8.16 14.70
N ARG A 69 -7.04 -7.34 15.26
CA ARG A 69 -8.45 -7.69 15.50
C ARG A 69 -9.24 -7.97 14.23
N VAL A 70 -8.91 -7.30 13.13
CA VAL A 70 -9.54 -7.57 11.82
C VAL A 70 -8.92 -8.74 11.09
N GLY A 71 -8.04 -9.50 11.76
CA GLY A 71 -7.49 -10.76 11.27
C GLY A 71 -6.16 -10.64 10.54
N VAL A 72 -5.50 -9.48 10.55
CA VAL A 72 -4.14 -9.35 10.01
C VAL A 72 -3.16 -10.05 10.94
N GLN A 73 -2.28 -10.89 10.39
CA GLN A 73 -1.20 -11.55 11.10
C GLN A 73 0.02 -10.64 11.13
N LEU A 74 0.35 -10.08 12.32
CA LEU A 74 1.45 -9.13 12.47
C LEU A 74 2.74 -9.85 12.87
N VAL A 75 3.85 -9.51 12.21
CA VAL A 75 5.23 -9.81 12.61
C VAL A 75 5.94 -8.47 12.81
N LEU A 76 6.38 -8.21 14.02
CA LEU A 76 6.99 -6.94 14.39
C LEU A 76 8.51 -7.08 14.51
N VAL A 77 9.22 -6.09 13.99
CA VAL A 77 10.66 -5.93 14.17
C VAL A 77 10.89 -4.54 14.76
N HIS A 78 11.68 -4.39 15.78
CA HIS A 78 12.06 -3.05 16.24
C HIS A 78 13.49 -2.70 15.84
N ASP A 79 13.77 -1.42 15.62
CA ASP A 79 15.15 -0.95 15.45
C ASP A 79 15.78 -0.53 16.81
N SER A 80 17.01 -0.05 16.73
CA SER A 80 17.69 0.62 17.83
C SER A 80 18.43 1.84 17.33
N GLN A 81 18.22 2.99 17.94
CA GLN A 81 18.89 4.25 17.62
C GLN A 81 20.42 4.17 17.75
N LEU A 82 20.93 3.35 18.67
CA LEU A 82 22.37 3.10 18.77
C LEU A 82 22.97 2.60 17.46
N LEU A 83 22.20 1.79 16.74
CA LEU A 83 22.64 1.25 15.45
C LEU A 83 22.47 2.27 14.32
N ASN A 84 21.84 3.41 14.60
CA ASN A 84 21.64 4.52 13.65
C ASN A 84 22.60 5.70 13.89
N GLN A 85 23.29 5.73 15.05
CA GLN A 85 24.21 6.80 15.42
C GLN A 85 25.63 6.25 15.46
N SER A 86 26.49 6.68 14.54
CA SER A 86 27.90 6.35 14.60
C SER A 86 28.59 7.15 15.71
N SER A 87 29.12 6.48 16.72
CA SER A 87 30.06 7.06 17.68
C SER A 87 31.47 7.23 17.06
N LEU A 88 31.71 6.64 15.91
CA LEU A 88 32.90 6.82 15.10
C LEU A 88 32.55 7.74 13.94
N ASP A 89 33.40 8.71 13.67
CA ASP A 89 33.34 9.75 12.64
C ASP A 89 33.28 9.18 11.20
N THR A 90 32.51 8.13 11.01
CA THR A 90 32.34 7.45 9.73
C THR A 90 30.90 7.67 9.24
N SER A 91 30.81 8.28 8.08
CA SER A 91 29.59 8.41 7.26
C SER A 91 29.00 7.06 6.80
N SER A 92 29.39 5.94 7.40
CA SER A 92 28.98 4.60 7.00
C SER A 92 27.83 4.09 7.88
N PHE A 93 26.76 3.74 7.24
CA PHE A 93 25.65 2.98 7.79
C PHE A 93 25.58 1.62 7.07
N PRO A 94 25.29 0.49 7.70
CA PRO A 94 24.98 0.30 9.13
C PRO A 94 26.20 0.53 10.03
N VAL A 95 25.92 0.94 11.28
CA VAL A 95 26.99 1.25 12.25
C VAL A 95 27.80 -0.01 12.59
N ALA A 96 29.13 0.11 12.55
CA ALA A 96 30.03 -0.97 12.95
C ALA A 96 29.97 -1.17 14.46
N VAL A 97 29.68 -2.39 14.90
CA VAL A 97 29.66 -2.78 16.32
C VAL A 97 30.87 -3.67 16.62
N SER A 98 31.77 -3.18 17.49
CA SER A 98 32.91 -4.00 17.92
C SER A 98 32.43 -5.12 18.86
N ARG A 99 33.13 -6.24 18.86
CA ARG A 99 32.86 -7.32 19.83
C ARG A 99 33.08 -6.90 21.29
N HIS A 100 33.95 -5.93 21.50
CA HIS A 100 34.16 -5.33 22.82
C HIS A 100 32.89 -4.63 23.34
N ASP A 101 32.16 -3.95 22.48
CA ASP A 101 30.95 -3.20 22.86
C ASP A 101 29.67 -4.05 22.77
N LEU A 102 29.78 -5.28 22.27
CA LEU A 102 28.65 -6.17 22.00
C LEU A 102 27.74 -6.37 23.21
N THR A 103 28.30 -6.54 24.42
CA THR A 103 27.51 -6.74 25.63
C THR A 103 26.66 -5.52 25.97
N ALA A 104 27.21 -4.32 25.84
CA ALA A 104 26.48 -3.08 26.10
C ALA A 104 25.37 -2.87 25.07
N VAL A 105 25.65 -3.09 23.78
CA VAL A 105 24.69 -3.03 22.69
C VAL A 105 23.57 -4.06 22.90
N GLN A 106 23.90 -5.29 23.26
CA GLN A 106 22.93 -6.35 23.58
C GLN A 106 22.00 -5.96 24.72
N GLN A 107 22.54 -5.42 25.81
CA GLN A 107 21.72 -4.98 26.96
C GLN A 107 20.75 -3.88 26.56
N GLN A 108 21.16 -2.94 25.73
CA GLN A 108 20.32 -1.87 25.26
C GLN A 108 19.21 -2.36 24.30
N ILE A 109 19.56 -3.21 23.34
CA ILE A 109 18.55 -3.83 22.45
C ILE A 109 17.55 -4.64 23.27
N ALA A 110 17.99 -5.36 24.29
CA ALA A 110 17.10 -6.11 25.20
C ALA A 110 16.17 -5.18 25.99
N ALA A 111 16.67 -4.04 26.46
CA ALA A 111 15.83 -3.05 27.15
C ALA A 111 14.76 -2.45 26.23
N ILE A 112 15.13 -2.10 25.00
CA ILE A 112 14.19 -1.62 23.96
C ILE A 112 13.13 -2.69 23.66
N ASN A 113 13.56 -3.94 23.45
CA ASN A 113 12.64 -5.05 23.21
C ASN A 113 11.62 -5.20 24.36
N TRP A 114 12.08 -5.10 25.59
CA TRP A 114 11.21 -5.17 26.77
C TRP A 114 10.24 -3.99 26.81
N GLU A 115 10.67 -2.79 26.44
CA GLU A 115 9.80 -1.61 26.40
C GLU A 115 8.70 -1.76 25.34
N PHE A 116 9.03 -2.25 24.13
CA PHE A 116 8.02 -2.56 23.10
C PHE A 116 7.03 -3.62 23.58
N LEU A 117 7.51 -4.72 24.19
CA LEU A 117 6.64 -5.74 24.78
C LEU A 117 5.68 -5.13 25.80
N THR A 118 6.18 -4.30 26.70
CA THR A 118 5.38 -3.65 27.74
C THR A 118 4.32 -2.73 27.13
N LYS A 119 4.68 -1.88 26.17
CA LYS A 119 3.74 -0.96 25.52
C LYS A 119 2.69 -1.70 24.68
N LEU A 120 3.08 -2.77 23.97
CA LEU A 120 2.13 -3.64 23.27
C LEU A 120 1.13 -4.29 24.23
N CYS A 121 1.59 -4.76 25.40
CA CYS A 121 0.68 -5.32 26.40
C CYS A 121 -0.26 -4.27 27.00
N LEU A 122 0.22 -3.04 27.22
CA LEU A 122 -0.56 -1.97 27.85
C LEU A 122 -1.60 -1.35 26.89
N TYR A 123 -1.21 -1.08 25.65
CA TYR A 123 -2.01 -0.30 24.71
C TYR A 123 -2.50 -1.12 23.50
N GLY A 124 -1.82 -2.22 23.18
CA GLY A 124 -2.17 -3.10 22.06
C GLY A 124 -3.25 -4.12 22.44
N HIS A 125 -4.40 -3.68 22.93
CA HIS A 125 -5.49 -4.52 23.40
C HIS A 125 -5.85 -5.68 22.44
N GLY A 126 -5.56 -6.91 22.90
CA GLY A 126 -5.76 -8.14 22.11
C GLY A 126 -4.51 -8.65 21.38
N ILE A 127 -3.43 -7.89 21.33
CA ILE A 127 -2.13 -8.39 20.90
C ILE A 127 -1.47 -9.17 22.04
N MET A 128 -1.01 -10.39 21.74
CA MET A 128 -0.16 -11.18 22.62
C MET A 128 1.25 -11.22 22.01
N PRO A 129 2.15 -10.28 22.38
CA PRO A 129 3.48 -10.24 21.79
C PRO A 129 4.35 -11.37 22.35
N LEU A 130 5.08 -12.03 21.46
CA LEU A 130 6.03 -13.09 21.80
C LEU A 130 7.41 -12.76 21.23
N SER A 131 8.42 -12.61 22.09
CA SER A 131 9.80 -12.44 21.66
C SER A 131 10.59 -13.74 21.80
N GLY A 132 11.46 -14.02 20.82
CA GLY A 132 12.25 -15.24 20.78
C GLY A 132 13.36 -15.21 19.74
N HIS A 133 14.16 -16.27 19.72
CA HIS A 133 15.26 -16.45 18.76
C HIS A 133 14.76 -17.17 17.50
N PHE A 134 14.19 -16.43 16.57
CA PHE A 134 13.68 -16.96 15.29
C PHE A 134 14.69 -16.88 14.15
N VAL A 135 15.89 -16.31 14.39
CA VAL A 135 16.84 -15.96 13.32
C VAL A 135 18.22 -16.46 13.66
N THR A 136 18.83 -17.19 12.73
CA THR A 136 20.28 -17.40 12.72
C THR A 136 20.96 -16.40 11.81
N ALA A 137 22.18 -15.99 12.17
CA ALA A 137 22.93 -14.97 11.47
C ALA A 137 24.39 -15.41 11.24
N ARG A 138 25.02 -14.78 10.27
CA ARG A 138 26.45 -14.91 9.97
C ARG A 138 27.10 -13.53 9.85
N ALA A 139 28.44 -13.51 9.84
CA ALA A 139 29.19 -12.28 9.64
C ALA A 139 28.71 -11.52 8.37
N ASP A 140 28.66 -10.22 8.47
CA ASP A 140 28.42 -9.35 7.33
C ASP A 140 29.73 -9.07 6.59
N GLU A 141 29.85 -9.57 5.37
CA GLU A 141 31.04 -9.43 4.55
C GLU A 141 31.39 -7.98 4.18
N ARG A 142 30.42 -7.07 4.25
CA ARG A 142 30.64 -5.63 4.03
C ARG A 142 31.63 -5.04 5.02
N PHE A 143 31.73 -5.62 6.22
CA PHE A 143 32.63 -5.19 7.30
C PHE A 143 33.97 -5.94 7.36
N ASN A 144 34.15 -7.00 6.59
CA ASN A 144 35.38 -7.79 6.59
C ASN A 144 36.64 -7.03 6.09
N ILE A 145 36.42 -5.89 5.41
CA ILE A 145 37.49 -5.06 4.82
C ILE A 145 38.28 -4.29 5.89
N LEU A 146 37.73 -4.17 7.10
CA LEU A 146 38.25 -3.27 8.14
C LEU A 146 39.28 -3.93 9.07
N GLU A 147 39.62 -5.21 8.90
CA GLU A 147 40.49 -6.01 9.81
C GLU A 147 40.09 -5.89 11.30
N MET A 148 38.83 -5.51 11.58
CA MET A 148 38.30 -5.32 12.92
C MET A 148 37.44 -6.52 13.31
N ASP A 149 37.51 -6.92 14.59
CA ASP A 149 36.61 -7.94 15.15
C ASP A 149 35.22 -7.35 15.42
N LEU A 150 34.35 -7.36 14.41
CA LEU A 150 33.01 -6.77 14.44
C LEU A 150 31.95 -7.82 14.67
N ALA A 151 30.84 -7.38 15.28
CA ALA A 151 29.67 -8.20 15.58
C ALA A 151 28.53 -7.96 14.59
N ASN A 152 28.75 -7.23 13.50
CA ASN A 152 27.76 -7.01 12.47
C ASN A 152 27.49 -8.29 11.66
N GLY A 153 26.22 -8.59 11.45
CA GLY A 153 25.78 -9.78 10.75
C GLY A 153 24.69 -9.55 9.74
N VAL A 154 24.44 -10.56 8.94
CA VAL A 154 23.31 -10.67 8.04
C VAL A 154 22.52 -11.92 8.36
N VAL A 155 21.22 -11.92 8.05
CA VAL A 155 20.32 -13.05 8.24
C VAL A 155 20.84 -14.25 7.43
N GLN A 156 21.03 -15.39 8.09
CA GLN A 156 21.36 -16.66 7.44
C GLN A 156 20.11 -17.49 7.22
N GLU A 157 19.38 -17.81 8.29
CA GLU A 157 18.17 -18.58 8.25
C GLU A 157 17.10 -17.95 9.16
N VAL A 158 15.83 -18.21 8.85
CA VAL A 158 14.68 -17.83 9.65
C VAL A 158 13.87 -19.08 9.95
N ASP A 159 13.53 -19.30 11.20
CA ASP A 159 12.61 -20.39 11.59
C ASP A 159 11.16 -19.99 11.23
N LEU A 160 10.84 -20.25 9.97
CA LEU A 160 9.51 -19.95 9.42
C LEU A 160 8.41 -20.81 10.06
N VAL A 161 8.76 -22.02 10.55
CA VAL A 161 7.80 -22.91 11.20
C VAL A 161 7.38 -22.31 12.53
N ALA A 162 8.35 -21.96 13.39
CA ALA A 162 8.07 -21.36 14.68
C ALA A 162 7.30 -20.04 14.57
N ILE A 163 7.65 -19.18 13.59
CA ILE A 163 6.91 -17.92 13.36
C ILE A 163 5.46 -18.21 12.93
N ARG A 164 5.23 -19.14 11.99
CA ARG A 164 3.88 -19.46 11.51
C ARG A 164 3.03 -20.11 12.60
N GLU A 165 3.59 -21.01 13.40
CA GLU A 165 2.90 -21.61 14.55
C GLU A 165 2.51 -20.53 15.57
N THR A 166 3.43 -19.58 15.86
CA THR A 166 3.15 -18.42 16.73
C THR A 166 1.97 -17.61 16.21
N LEU A 167 1.94 -17.31 14.91
CA LEU A 167 0.84 -16.57 14.27
C LEU A 167 -0.48 -17.35 14.29
N GLN A 168 -0.45 -18.67 14.08
CA GLN A 168 -1.63 -19.54 14.11
C GLN A 168 -2.25 -19.61 15.51
N LEU A 169 -1.44 -19.52 16.56
CA LEU A 169 -1.91 -19.43 17.96
C LEU A 169 -2.50 -18.05 18.30
N GLY A 170 -2.51 -17.09 17.34
CA GLY A 170 -3.00 -15.74 17.57
C GLY A 170 -2.00 -14.84 18.30
N HIS A 171 -0.73 -15.25 18.39
CA HIS A 171 0.32 -14.43 18.98
C HIS A 171 1.02 -13.57 17.90
N THR A 172 1.64 -12.48 18.33
CA THR A 172 2.38 -11.57 17.46
C THR A 172 3.89 -11.69 17.75
N PRO A 173 4.69 -12.30 16.84
CA PRO A 173 6.13 -12.32 17.00
C PRO A 173 6.72 -10.90 17.03
N LEU A 174 7.55 -10.60 18.05
CA LEU A 174 8.34 -9.38 18.14
C LEU A 174 9.82 -9.76 18.10
N LEU A 175 10.54 -9.30 17.08
CA LEU A 175 11.94 -9.63 16.85
C LEU A 175 12.82 -8.41 17.11
N ALA A 176 13.87 -8.64 17.87
CA ALA A 176 14.97 -7.70 18.06
C ALA A 176 15.99 -7.82 16.91
N PRO A 177 16.77 -6.77 16.61
CA PRO A 177 17.73 -6.75 15.49
C PRO A 177 19.02 -7.52 15.83
N TRP A 178 18.89 -8.80 16.11
CA TRP A 178 20.01 -9.73 16.33
C TRP A 178 19.71 -11.15 15.85
N GLY A 179 20.75 -11.94 15.68
CA GLY A 179 20.65 -13.36 15.36
C GLY A 179 21.80 -14.15 15.99
N THR A 180 21.57 -15.45 16.23
CA THR A 180 22.62 -16.35 16.73
C THR A 180 23.32 -17.03 15.58
N GLY A 181 24.66 -17.02 15.60
CA GLY A 181 25.47 -17.78 14.65
C GLY A 181 25.79 -19.17 15.15
N ARG A 182 26.47 -19.94 14.30
CA ARG A 182 27.08 -21.21 14.70
C ARG A 182 28.00 -20.95 15.90
N GLN A 183 28.07 -21.89 16.83
CA GLN A 183 28.87 -21.80 18.07
C GLN A 183 28.36 -20.77 19.12
N GLY A 184 27.13 -20.27 18.98
CA GLY A 184 26.51 -19.37 19.95
C GLY A 184 26.95 -17.90 19.84
N HIS A 185 27.69 -17.52 18.81
CA HIS A 185 28.00 -16.11 18.57
C HIS A 185 26.75 -15.29 18.31
N LEU A 186 26.65 -14.13 18.95
CA LEU A 186 25.61 -13.14 18.68
C LEU A 186 26.07 -12.20 17.55
N TRP A 187 25.17 -11.94 16.61
CA TRP A 187 25.34 -11.01 15.52
C TRP A 187 24.28 -9.93 15.58
N ILE A 188 24.70 -8.68 15.45
CA ILE A 188 23.82 -7.52 15.38
C ILE A 188 23.40 -7.33 13.92
N LEU A 189 22.10 -7.18 13.70
CA LEU A 189 21.48 -7.05 12.38
C LEU A 189 20.98 -5.62 12.16
N GLU A 190 20.92 -5.21 10.90
CA GLU A 190 20.16 -4.01 10.54
C GLU A 190 18.66 -4.34 10.53
N ALA A 191 17.86 -3.58 11.29
CA ALA A 191 16.47 -3.92 11.56
C ALA A 191 15.58 -3.94 10.29
N ARG A 192 15.85 -3.03 9.35
CA ARG A 192 15.08 -2.95 8.10
C ARG A 192 15.45 -4.08 7.13
N GLU A 193 16.74 -4.47 7.11
CA GLU A 193 17.19 -5.65 6.36
C GLU A 193 16.61 -6.94 6.97
N LEU A 194 16.53 -7.04 8.30
CA LEU A 194 15.84 -8.14 8.98
C LEU A 194 14.36 -8.19 8.62
N ALA A 195 13.65 -7.05 8.69
CA ALA A 195 12.24 -6.96 8.34
C ALA A 195 12.00 -7.32 6.87
N MET A 196 12.87 -6.88 5.96
CA MET A 196 12.83 -7.25 4.54
C MET A 196 12.98 -8.76 4.35
N GLU A 197 13.99 -9.39 4.97
CA GLU A 197 14.22 -10.83 4.90
C GLU A 197 13.03 -11.64 5.43
N LEU A 198 12.45 -11.21 6.55
CA LEU A 198 11.23 -11.81 7.10
C LEU A 198 10.06 -11.67 6.15
N ALA A 199 9.83 -10.49 5.60
CA ALA A 199 8.73 -10.23 4.67
C ALA A 199 8.83 -11.10 3.41
N MET A 200 10.01 -11.22 2.83
CA MET A 200 10.24 -12.07 1.65
C MET A 200 10.03 -13.55 1.96
N ARG A 201 10.64 -14.07 3.03
CA ARG A 201 10.59 -15.51 3.38
C ARG A 201 9.21 -15.95 3.86
N LEU A 202 8.48 -15.09 4.56
CA LEU A 202 7.09 -15.32 4.98
C LEU A 202 6.08 -15.12 3.85
N ARG A 203 6.49 -14.53 2.71
CA ARG A 203 5.63 -14.07 1.62
C ARG A 203 4.57 -13.10 2.15
N ALA A 204 5.02 -12.11 2.91
CA ALA A 204 4.16 -11.12 3.50
C ALA A 204 3.41 -10.31 2.42
N LYS A 205 2.15 -10.01 2.69
CA LYS A 205 1.35 -9.13 1.83
C LYS A 205 1.90 -7.70 1.83
N LYS A 206 2.38 -7.25 3.00
CA LYS A 206 2.97 -5.91 3.18
C LYS A 206 4.23 -5.94 4.04
N LEU A 207 5.20 -5.11 3.67
CA LEU A 207 6.29 -4.65 4.53
C LEU A 207 6.06 -3.18 4.84
N ILE A 208 6.00 -2.81 6.12
CA ILE A 208 5.73 -1.45 6.57
C ILE A 208 6.93 -0.97 7.41
N LEU A 209 7.60 0.08 6.95
CA LEU A 209 8.59 0.81 7.73
C LEU A 209 7.88 1.96 8.43
N LEU A 210 7.67 1.85 9.74
CA LEU A 210 6.99 2.83 10.56
C LEU A 210 8.04 3.68 11.28
N GLU A 211 8.32 4.83 10.71
CA GLU A 211 9.41 5.72 11.09
C GLU A 211 8.85 7.02 11.70
N ASN A 212 9.71 7.82 12.31
CA ASN A 212 9.31 9.13 12.82
C ASN A 212 9.49 10.27 11.80
N THR A 213 9.84 9.94 10.57
CA THR A 213 10.08 10.88 9.48
C THR A 213 9.35 10.46 8.21
N SER A 214 8.94 11.46 7.44
CA SER A 214 8.40 11.23 6.10
C SER A 214 9.48 10.79 5.13
N SER A 215 9.09 10.02 4.09
CA SER A 215 9.97 9.69 2.98
C SER A 215 10.51 10.95 2.29
N PRO A 216 11.76 10.95 1.80
CA PRO A 216 12.32 12.04 1.00
C PRO A 216 11.67 12.16 -0.40
N LEU A 217 10.85 11.19 -0.81
CA LEU A 217 10.15 11.21 -2.09
C LEU A 217 8.83 11.95 -1.98
N ILE A 218 8.59 12.86 -2.92
CA ILE A 218 7.36 13.66 -2.99
C ILE A 218 6.19 12.83 -3.54
N GLU A 219 6.45 11.99 -4.53
CA GLU A 219 5.43 11.09 -5.10
C GLU A 219 5.20 9.89 -4.20
N LYS A 220 3.92 9.63 -3.92
CA LYS A 220 3.50 8.62 -2.95
C LYS A 220 3.62 7.18 -3.46
N ASP A 221 3.42 6.96 -4.77
CA ASP A 221 3.39 5.62 -5.37
C ASP A 221 4.56 5.46 -6.32
N ARG A 222 5.39 4.44 -6.12
CA ARG A 222 6.56 4.18 -6.95
C ARG A 222 6.64 2.71 -7.38
N ASN A 223 6.88 2.51 -8.67
CA ASN A 223 7.31 1.22 -9.15
C ASN A 223 8.80 1.00 -8.81
N THR A 224 9.19 -0.24 -8.51
CA THR A 224 10.58 -0.59 -8.15
C THR A 224 11.61 -0.15 -9.21
N SER A 225 11.29 -0.29 -10.50
CA SER A 225 12.20 0.11 -11.59
C SER A 225 12.46 1.62 -11.58
N ILE A 226 11.42 2.44 -11.38
CA ILE A 226 11.52 3.90 -11.27
C ILE A 226 12.31 4.28 -10.02
N LEU A 227 12.03 3.62 -8.89
CA LEU A 227 12.76 3.84 -7.64
C LEU A 227 14.24 3.51 -7.77
N ARG A 228 14.59 2.35 -8.38
CA ARG A 228 15.99 1.97 -8.64
C ARG A 228 16.71 2.98 -9.54
N GLN A 229 16.02 3.48 -10.57
CA GLN A 229 16.59 4.51 -11.45
C GLN A 229 16.83 5.81 -10.68
N TRP A 230 15.87 6.24 -9.87
CA TRP A 230 15.98 7.42 -9.03
C TRP A 230 17.14 7.29 -8.03
N LEU A 231 17.26 6.16 -7.32
CA LEU A 231 18.35 5.91 -6.36
C LEU A 231 19.74 6.01 -7.00
N ARG A 232 19.89 5.56 -8.25
CA ARG A 232 21.18 5.68 -8.98
C ARG A 232 21.56 7.12 -9.31
N GLN A 233 20.59 8.01 -9.43
CA GLN A 233 20.80 9.42 -9.77
C GLN A 233 21.00 10.31 -8.55
N GLN A 234 20.63 9.84 -7.35
CA GLN A 234 20.72 10.60 -6.11
C GLN A 234 22.07 10.37 -5.42
N THR A 235 22.85 11.46 -5.30
CA THR A 235 24.13 11.46 -4.59
C THR A 235 24.05 12.04 -3.18
N SER A 236 22.98 12.81 -2.88
CA SER A 236 22.82 13.57 -1.63
C SER A 236 21.86 12.93 -0.62
N ILE A 237 21.31 11.76 -0.93
CA ILE A 237 20.43 11.05 0.02
C ILE A 237 21.26 10.45 1.16
N SER A 238 20.74 10.56 2.41
CA SER A 238 21.41 9.91 3.55
C SER A 238 21.44 8.40 3.39
N GLU A 239 22.50 7.76 3.89
CA GLU A 239 22.68 6.31 3.75
C GLU A 239 21.52 5.51 4.36
N ILE A 240 21.03 5.93 5.52
CA ILE A 240 19.87 5.29 6.16
C ILE A 240 18.60 5.36 5.28
N ASN A 241 18.38 6.48 4.61
CA ASN A 241 17.22 6.61 3.70
C ASN A 241 17.43 5.77 2.43
N ARG A 242 18.67 5.66 1.96
CA ARG A 242 19.03 4.76 0.86
C ARG A 242 18.68 3.31 1.22
N ILE A 243 19.12 2.83 2.39
CA ILE A 243 18.84 1.47 2.85
C ILE A 243 17.32 1.22 2.97
N ARG A 244 16.56 2.15 3.54
CA ARG A 244 15.09 2.04 3.61
C ARG A 244 14.48 1.79 2.23
N LEU A 245 14.84 2.61 1.25
CA LEU A 245 14.31 2.52 -0.11
C LEU A 245 14.79 1.28 -0.85
N GLU A 246 16.04 0.87 -0.64
CA GLU A 246 16.61 -0.34 -1.22
C GLU A 246 15.95 -1.60 -0.64
N CYS A 247 15.71 -1.66 0.67
CA CYS A 247 14.95 -2.74 1.30
C CYS A 247 13.54 -2.85 0.74
N MET A 248 12.83 -1.73 0.58
CA MET A 248 11.48 -1.72 0.01
C MET A 248 11.48 -2.22 -1.44
N ALA A 249 12.41 -1.73 -2.28
CA ALA A 249 12.51 -2.18 -3.67
C ALA A 249 12.84 -3.67 -3.76
N THR A 250 13.84 -4.14 -2.99
CA THR A 250 14.26 -5.54 -2.97
C THR A 250 13.14 -6.47 -2.50
N ALA A 251 12.42 -6.09 -1.44
CA ALA A 251 11.30 -6.87 -0.94
C ALA A 251 10.21 -7.05 -2.01
N CYS A 252 9.83 -5.96 -2.72
CA CYS A 252 8.85 -6.01 -3.78
C CYS A 252 9.32 -6.84 -4.99
N GLU A 253 10.59 -6.69 -5.41
CA GLU A 253 11.18 -7.48 -6.50
C GLU A 253 11.19 -8.99 -6.19
N ARG A 254 11.25 -9.34 -4.90
CA ARG A 254 11.27 -10.74 -4.42
C ARG A 254 9.93 -11.25 -3.91
N GLY A 255 8.84 -10.56 -4.23
CA GLY A 255 7.49 -11.10 -4.08
C GLY A 255 6.65 -10.55 -2.92
N VAL A 256 7.13 -9.57 -2.16
CA VAL A 256 6.27 -8.79 -1.27
C VAL A 256 5.38 -7.90 -2.13
N THR A 257 4.06 -7.97 -1.93
CA THR A 257 3.12 -7.27 -2.81
C THR A 257 3.30 -5.76 -2.76
N ARG A 258 3.46 -5.21 -1.54
CA ARG A 258 3.63 -3.76 -1.31
C ARG A 258 4.55 -3.49 -0.13
N CYS A 259 5.38 -2.46 -0.27
CA CYS A 259 6.17 -1.92 0.81
C CYS A 259 5.79 -0.47 1.07
N HIS A 260 5.68 -0.10 2.35
CA HIS A 260 5.25 1.23 2.76
C HIS A 260 6.29 1.86 3.69
N TRP A 261 6.54 3.16 3.51
CA TRP A 261 7.26 3.99 4.48
C TRP A 261 6.29 5.02 5.03
N LEU A 262 5.98 4.90 6.31
CA LEU A 262 4.99 5.73 7.00
C LEU A 262 5.65 6.61 8.04
N ASP A 263 5.17 7.84 8.10
CA ASP A 263 5.49 8.79 9.15
C ASP A 263 4.53 8.58 10.32
N ALA A 264 5.01 7.93 11.36
CA ALA A 264 4.24 7.60 12.56
C ALA A 264 3.93 8.82 13.44
N THR A 265 4.45 10.00 13.12
CA THR A 265 4.07 11.24 13.81
C THR A 265 2.67 11.70 13.40
N LYS A 266 2.14 11.18 12.29
CA LYS A 266 0.80 11.45 11.79
C LYS A 266 -0.17 10.47 12.43
N GLU A 267 -1.15 10.98 13.15
CA GLU A 267 -2.19 10.16 13.78
C GLU A 267 -2.99 9.39 12.73
N GLY A 268 -3.25 8.10 12.99
CA GLY A 268 -3.98 7.24 12.06
C GLY A 268 -3.19 6.83 10.82
N ALA A 269 -1.86 7.04 10.81
CA ALA A 269 -1.02 6.79 9.64
C ALA A 269 -1.12 5.34 9.14
N LEU A 270 -1.02 4.38 10.06
CA LEU A 270 -1.02 2.97 9.72
C LEU A 270 -2.38 2.51 9.19
N LEU A 271 -3.47 2.93 9.82
CA LEU A 271 -4.83 2.58 9.40
C LEU A 271 -5.20 3.27 8.08
N THR A 272 -4.88 4.55 7.93
CA THR A 272 -5.15 5.29 6.69
C THR A 272 -4.43 4.67 5.49
N GLU A 273 -3.16 4.31 5.65
CA GLU A 273 -2.39 3.68 4.59
C GLU A 273 -2.87 2.28 4.23
N THR A 274 -3.31 1.53 5.24
CA THR A 274 -3.68 0.12 5.03
C THR A 274 -5.13 -0.06 4.61
N LEU A 275 -6.05 0.76 5.11
CA LEU A 275 -7.49 0.58 4.97
C LEU A 275 -8.18 1.60 4.06
N THR A 276 -7.42 2.45 3.37
CA THR A 276 -7.99 3.42 2.42
C THR A 276 -7.22 3.44 1.09
N SER A 277 -7.89 3.86 0.03
CA SER A 277 -7.28 4.02 -1.30
C SER A 277 -6.37 5.25 -1.41
N GLY A 278 -6.50 6.19 -0.48
CA GLY A 278 -5.84 7.50 -0.55
C GLY A 278 -4.46 7.58 0.07
N GLY A 279 -3.97 6.56 0.79
CA GLY A 279 -2.68 6.46 1.44
C GLY A 279 -2.00 7.78 1.85
N ILE A 280 -1.15 7.80 2.84
CA ILE A 280 -0.45 9.03 3.28
C ILE A 280 1.08 8.90 3.25
N GLY A 281 1.58 7.67 3.10
CA GLY A 281 2.98 7.33 3.04
C GLY A 281 3.53 7.19 1.62
N LEU A 282 4.78 6.76 1.53
CA LEU A 282 5.35 6.26 0.29
C LEU A 282 4.99 4.77 0.16
N MET A 283 4.41 4.40 -0.97
CA MET A 283 4.20 3.01 -1.35
C MET A 283 5.15 2.62 -2.49
N VAL A 284 5.78 1.45 -2.36
CA VAL A 284 6.59 0.82 -3.41
C VAL A 284 5.97 -0.51 -3.78
N THR A 285 5.90 -0.79 -5.08
CA THR A 285 5.38 -2.04 -5.63
C THR A 285 6.14 -2.44 -6.89
N ASN A 286 6.22 -3.74 -7.17
CA ASN A 286 6.87 -4.24 -8.39
C ASN A 286 5.96 -4.19 -9.62
N THR A 287 4.65 -4.22 -9.42
CA THR A 287 3.64 -4.08 -10.48
C THR A 287 3.07 -2.67 -10.48
N ALA A 288 2.53 -2.21 -11.60
CA ALA A 288 1.78 -0.96 -11.61
C ALA A 288 0.56 -1.12 -10.68
N TYR A 289 0.55 -0.38 -9.57
CA TYR A 289 -0.54 -0.39 -8.59
C TYR A 289 -1.90 -0.15 -9.21
N ARG A 290 -1.92 0.78 -10.17
CA ARG A 290 -3.06 1.05 -11.04
C ARG A 290 -2.61 0.94 -12.48
N GLN A 291 -3.37 0.24 -13.30
CA GLN A 291 -3.10 0.11 -14.71
C GLN A 291 -4.39 0.04 -15.52
N VAL A 292 -4.35 0.63 -16.69
CA VAL A 292 -5.38 0.40 -17.71
C VAL A 292 -4.81 -0.59 -18.72
N ARG A 293 -5.49 -1.72 -18.88
CA ARG A 293 -5.09 -2.77 -19.83
C ARG A 293 -6.26 -3.28 -20.67
N SER A 294 -5.95 -3.94 -21.76
CA SER A 294 -6.94 -4.68 -22.52
C SER A 294 -7.47 -5.86 -21.70
N ALA A 295 -8.77 -6.14 -21.84
CA ALA A 295 -9.39 -7.30 -21.22
C ALA A 295 -8.98 -8.60 -21.89
N LYS A 296 -8.98 -9.69 -21.13
CA LYS A 296 -8.73 -11.06 -21.57
C LYS A 296 -9.99 -11.90 -21.34
N PRO A 297 -10.14 -13.06 -21.98
CA PRO A 297 -11.28 -13.96 -21.75
C PRO A 297 -11.47 -14.33 -20.26
N SER A 298 -10.40 -14.45 -19.49
CA SER A 298 -10.46 -14.71 -18.04
C SER A 298 -11.10 -13.60 -17.23
N ASP A 299 -11.18 -12.37 -17.76
CA ASP A 299 -11.75 -11.21 -17.05
C ASP A 299 -13.28 -11.11 -17.21
N ILE A 300 -13.90 -11.93 -18.08
CA ILE A 300 -15.35 -11.86 -18.36
C ILE A 300 -16.20 -11.88 -17.10
N PRO A 301 -15.96 -12.74 -16.09
CA PRO A 301 -16.77 -12.74 -14.87
C PRO A 301 -16.70 -11.41 -14.11
N GLN A 302 -15.53 -10.79 -14.03
CA GLN A 302 -15.34 -9.51 -13.34
C GLN A 302 -15.99 -8.35 -14.12
N VAL A 303 -15.83 -8.33 -15.46
CA VAL A 303 -16.50 -7.37 -16.36
C VAL A 303 -18.01 -7.48 -16.25
N TRP A 304 -18.55 -8.71 -16.28
CA TRP A 304 -19.98 -8.97 -16.08
C TRP A 304 -20.46 -8.43 -14.73
N GLY A 305 -19.70 -8.66 -13.65
CA GLY A 305 -20.01 -8.12 -12.33
C GLY A 305 -20.14 -6.60 -12.31
N LEU A 306 -19.23 -5.90 -12.99
CA LEU A 306 -19.26 -4.43 -13.13
C LEU A 306 -20.44 -3.91 -13.96
N LEU A 307 -20.83 -4.62 -15.00
CA LEU A 307 -21.89 -4.19 -15.93
C LEU A 307 -23.29 -4.57 -15.48
N SER A 308 -23.47 -5.66 -14.72
CA SER A 308 -24.76 -6.22 -14.34
C SER A 308 -25.67 -5.25 -13.56
N GLY A 309 -25.10 -4.42 -12.69
CA GLY A 309 -25.84 -3.37 -11.97
C GLY A 309 -26.35 -2.27 -12.93
N PRO A 310 -25.45 -1.58 -13.64
CA PRO A 310 -25.79 -0.56 -14.64
C PRO A 310 -26.71 -1.04 -15.77
N MET A 311 -26.66 -2.32 -16.15
CA MET A 311 -27.62 -2.90 -17.09
C MET A 311 -29.03 -3.03 -16.49
N ARG A 312 -29.16 -3.36 -15.20
CA ARG A 312 -30.47 -3.47 -14.52
C ARG A 312 -31.15 -2.11 -14.36
N ASP A 313 -30.39 -1.06 -14.07
CA ASP A 313 -30.93 0.31 -13.92
C ASP A 313 -31.03 1.05 -15.27
N ALA A 314 -30.79 0.36 -16.39
CA ALA A 314 -30.82 0.90 -17.74
C ALA A 314 -29.88 2.10 -17.99
N SER A 315 -28.84 2.27 -17.16
CA SER A 315 -27.84 3.31 -17.37
C SER A 315 -26.81 2.97 -18.44
N ILE A 316 -26.74 1.70 -18.85
CA ILE A 316 -25.98 1.21 -20.03
C ILE A 316 -26.84 0.23 -20.82
N VAL A 317 -26.52 0.08 -22.12
CA VAL A 317 -27.20 -0.87 -23.00
C VAL A 317 -26.93 -2.31 -22.53
N GLN A 318 -27.98 -3.14 -22.62
CA GLN A 318 -27.91 -4.57 -22.29
C GLN A 318 -26.85 -5.30 -23.13
N ARG A 319 -26.06 -6.14 -22.49
CA ARG A 319 -25.09 -7.02 -23.13
C ARG A 319 -25.27 -8.44 -22.61
N SER A 320 -25.23 -9.41 -23.48
CA SER A 320 -25.25 -10.83 -23.09
C SER A 320 -23.83 -11.31 -22.76
N THR A 321 -23.74 -12.42 -22.04
CA THR A 321 -22.44 -13.10 -21.81
C THR A 321 -21.78 -13.47 -23.15
N SER A 322 -22.59 -13.96 -24.10
CA SER A 322 -22.11 -14.28 -25.45
C SER A 322 -21.56 -13.05 -26.20
N TYR A 323 -22.15 -11.86 -25.99
CA TYR A 323 -21.60 -10.62 -26.51
C TYR A 323 -20.22 -10.32 -25.94
N LEU A 324 -20.05 -10.49 -24.60
CA LEU A 324 -18.76 -10.27 -23.95
C LEU A 324 -17.71 -11.26 -24.45
N GLU A 325 -18.06 -12.54 -24.62
CA GLU A 325 -17.18 -13.58 -25.18
C GLU A 325 -16.68 -13.24 -26.58
N GLN A 326 -17.53 -12.66 -27.41
CA GLN A 326 -17.19 -12.26 -28.79
C GLN A 326 -16.40 -10.96 -28.91
N HIS A 327 -16.50 -10.08 -27.91
CA HIS A 327 -15.98 -8.69 -28.01
C HIS A 327 -15.12 -8.29 -26.83
N ILE A 328 -14.64 -9.22 -26.03
CA ILE A 328 -13.88 -8.89 -24.79
C ILE A 328 -12.61 -8.08 -25.09
N GLU A 329 -11.99 -8.26 -26.24
CA GLU A 329 -10.81 -7.52 -26.67
C GLU A 329 -11.04 -6.02 -26.85
N ARG A 330 -12.32 -5.59 -27.02
CA ARG A 330 -12.69 -4.18 -27.10
C ARG A 330 -12.71 -3.50 -25.74
N TYR A 331 -12.71 -4.27 -24.65
CA TYR A 331 -12.78 -3.73 -23.31
C TYR A 331 -11.41 -3.26 -22.82
N ARG A 332 -11.41 -2.11 -22.15
CA ARG A 332 -10.29 -1.61 -21.36
C ARG A 332 -10.69 -1.67 -19.89
N LEU A 333 -9.80 -2.23 -19.10
CA LEU A 333 -10.01 -2.46 -17.68
C LEU A 333 -9.09 -1.55 -16.90
N PHE A 334 -9.65 -0.86 -15.93
CA PHE A 334 -8.89 -0.24 -14.86
C PHE A 334 -8.70 -1.27 -13.75
N CYS A 335 -7.46 -1.71 -13.59
CA CYS A 335 -7.08 -2.69 -12.59
C CYS A 335 -6.29 -2.04 -11.48
N GLN A 336 -6.54 -2.51 -10.27
CA GLN A 336 -5.72 -2.26 -9.10
C GLN A 336 -5.29 -3.62 -8.57
N ASP A 337 -4.01 -3.95 -8.67
CA ASP A 337 -3.50 -5.32 -8.52
C ASP A 337 -4.23 -6.31 -9.48
N GLU A 338 -4.81 -7.38 -8.93
CA GLU A 338 -5.58 -8.38 -9.67
C GLU A 338 -7.07 -7.99 -9.84
N ASP A 339 -7.53 -6.95 -9.14
CA ASP A 339 -8.94 -6.55 -9.12
C ASP A 339 -9.28 -5.61 -10.26
N VAL A 340 -10.37 -5.92 -10.96
CA VAL A 340 -10.94 -5.05 -11.99
C VAL A 340 -11.92 -4.08 -11.34
N LEU A 341 -11.52 -2.82 -11.18
CA LEU A 341 -12.31 -1.79 -10.52
C LEU A 341 -13.16 -0.96 -11.48
N GLY A 342 -12.84 -0.97 -12.76
CA GLY A 342 -13.60 -0.26 -13.78
C GLY A 342 -13.38 -0.85 -15.17
N CYS A 343 -14.32 -0.63 -16.06
CA CYS A 343 -14.22 -1.03 -17.45
C CYS A 343 -14.89 -0.03 -18.37
N CYS A 344 -14.46 -0.02 -19.63
CA CYS A 344 -15.19 0.59 -20.75
C CYS A 344 -14.96 -0.24 -22.01
N GLU A 345 -15.89 -0.12 -22.96
CA GLU A 345 -15.81 -0.75 -24.28
C GLU A 345 -15.41 0.29 -25.33
N LEU A 346 -14.49 -0.07 -26.24
CA LEU A 346 -14.09 0.74 -27.39
C LEU A 346 -14.70 0.18 -28.66
N ILE A 347 -15.59 0.95 -29.28
CA ILE A 347 -16.23 0.59 -30.55
C ILE A 347 -15.66 1.50 -31.63
N SER A 348 -14.97 0.91 -32.61
CA SER A 348 -14.31 1.65 -33.69
C SER A 348 -15.23 1.81 -34.90
N TYR A 349 -15.23 3.02 -35.48
CA TYR A 349 -15.86 3.38 -36.72
C TYR A 349 -14.76 3.88 -37.70
N PRO A 350 -14.09 2.94 -38.38
CA PRO A 350 -12.87 3.26 -39.16
C PRO A 350 -13.11 4.27 -40.29
N GLU A 351 -14.26 4.19 -40.96
CA GLU A 351 -14.59 5.09 -42.08
C GLU A 351 -14.71 6.56 -41.65
N GLN A 352 -15.12 6.80 -40.39
CA GLN A 352 -15.23 8.13 -39.79
C GLN A 352 -14.04 8.50 -38.93
N GLN A 353 -13.04 7.62 -38.81
CA GLN A 353 -11.90 7.77 -37.88
C GLN A 353 -12.35 8.12 -36.45
N THR A 354 -13.48 7.53 -36.02
CA THR A 354 -14.15 7.80 -34.76
C THR A 354 -14.13 6.54 -33.88
N VAL A 355 -13.96 6.72 -32.56
CA VAL A 355 -14.08 5.66 -31.56
C VAL A 355 -15.13 6.05 -30.55
N GLU A 356 -16.07 5.16 -30.27
CA GLU A 356 -17.03 5.31 -29.16
C GLU A 356 -16.47 4.68 -27.90
N ILE A 357 -16.50 5.43 -26.80
CA ILE A 357 -16.27 4.93 -25.45
C ILE A 357 -17.62 4.59 -24.85
N ALA A 358 -17.96 3.30 -24.84
CA ALA A 358 -19.24 2.77 -24.37
C ALA A 358 -19.10 2.00 -23.05
N ALA A 359 -20.20 1.72 -22.37
CA ALA A 359 -20.28 0.85 -21.20
C ALA A 359 -19.28 1.20 -20.08
N LEU A 360 -19.01 2.49 -19.88
CA LEU A 360 -18.15 2.95 -18.78
C LEU A 360 -18.80 2.59 -17.43
N SER A 361 -18.14 1.74 -16.67
CA SER A 361 -18.60 1.32 -15.35
C SER A 361 -17.46 1.27 -14.36
N VAL A 362 -17.74 1.66 -13.10
CA VAL A 362 -16.82 1.59 -11.97
C VAL A 362 -17.53 0.87 -10.82
N ALA A 363 -16.82 -0.03 -10.16
CA ALA A 363 -17.30 -0.76 -8.99
C ALA A 363 -17.88 0.20 -7.93
N LEU A 364 -19.03 -0.16 -7.33
CA LEU A 364 -19.80 0.73 -6.44
C LEU A 364 -18.95 1.28 -5.28
N ALA A 365 -18.12 0.43 -4.67
CA ALA A 365 -17.26 0.80 -3.55
C ALA A 365 -16.16 1.82 -3.92
N TYR A 366 -15.83 1.94 -5.20
CA TYR A 366 -14.74 2.76 -5.72
C TYR A 366 -15.21 3.95 -6.57
N ARG A 367 -16.52 4.22 -6.61
CA ARG A 367 -17.07 5.40 -7.30
C ARG A 367 -16.66 6.69 -6.58
N ASN A 368 -16.62 7.78 -7.34
CA ASN A 368 -16.21 9.12 -6.88
C ASN A 368 -14.74 9.24 -6.42
N GLN A 369 -13.90 8.26 -6.75
CA GLN A 369 -12.45 8.26 -6.48
C GLN A 369 -11.61 8.61 -7.71
N GLY A 370 -12.22 9.13 -8.78
CA GLY A 370 -11.52 9.54 -10.00
C GLY A 370 -11.22 8.41 -10.99
N ILE A 371 -11.51 7.14 -10.67
CA ILE A 371 -11.20 5.97 -11.52
C ILE A 371 -11.79 6.09 -12.93
N GLY A 372 -13.06 6.49 -13.03
CA GLY A 372 -13.69 6.67 -14.34
C GLY A 372 -13.00 7.74 -15.20
N ARG A 373 -12.57 8.84 -14.57
CA ARG A 373 -11.82 9.91 -15.25
C ARG A 373 -10.44 9.43 -15.70
N GLU A 374 -9.74 8.71 -14.84
CA GLU A 374 -8.41 8.15 -15.16
C GLU A 374 -8.50 7.14 -16.32
N LEU A 375 -9.48 6.22 -16.27
CA LEU A 375 -9.74 5.25 -17.33
C LEU A 375 -10.01 5.94 -18.68
N VAL A 376 -10.92 6.91 -18.72
CA VAL A 376 -11.24 7.67 -19.94
C VAL A 376 -10.03 8.44 -20.45
N SER A 377 -9.26 9.07 -19.57
CA SER A 377 -8.06 9.84 -19.96
C SER A 377 -6.99 8.95 -20.61
N VAL A 378 -6.71 7.77 -20.03
CA VAL A 378 -5.74 6.82 -20.61
C VAL A 378 -6.22 6.29 -21.94
N VAL A 379 -7.50 5.94 -22.04
CA VAL A 379 -8.13 5.44 -23.27
C VAL A 379 -8.10 6.49 -24.38
N LEU A 380 -8.39 7.76 -24.08
CA LEU A 380 -8.26 8.85 -25.08
C LEU A 380 -6.83 8.96 -25.61
N GLY A 381 -5.83 8.81 -24.77
CA GLY A 381 -4.43 8.77 -25.19
C GLY A 381 -4.11 7.57 -26.09
N GLU A 382 -4.70 6.41 -25.82
CA GLU A 382 -4.56 5.21 -26.66
C GLU A 382 -5.21 5.40 -28.03
N VAL A 383 -6.47 5.81 -28.05
CA VAL A 383 -7.29 6.03 -29.24
C VAL A 383 -6.64 7.07 -30.18
N LYS A 384 -6.09 8.15 -29.60
CA LYS A 384 -5.35 9.16 -30.38
C LYS A 384 -4.10 8.59 -31.01
N ARG A 385 -3.33 7.75 -30.32
CA ARG A 385 -2.14 7.07 -30.86
C ARG A 385 -2.48 6.08 -31.98
N GLN A 386 -3.68 5.49 -31.93
CA GLN A 386 -4.20 4.60 -32.98
C GLN A 386 -4.73 5.34 -34.22
N GLY A 387 -4.68 6.69 -34.24
CA GLY A 387 -5.03 7.51 -35.39
C GLY A 387 -6.49 7.95 -35.44
N ALA A 388 -7.29 7.73 -34.40
CA ALA A 388 -8.64 8.28 -34.36
C ALA A 388 -8.60 9.80 -34.24
N GLN A 389 -9.45 10.45 -35.00
CA GLN A 389 -9.59 11.92 -35.01
C GLN A 389 -10.66 12.39 -34.01
N GLN A 390 -11.62 11.52 -33.71
CA GLN A 390 -12.74 11.84 -32.85
C GLN A 390 -13.04 10.70 -31.89
N ALA A 391 -13.37 11.04 -30.62
CA ALA A 391 -13.93 10.13 -29.64
C ALA A 391 -15.34 10.60 -29.29
N ILE A 392 -16.28 9.67 -29.19
CA ILE A 392 -17.68 9.93 -28.79
C ILE A 392 -18.04 9.08 -27.60
N ALA A 393 -19.02 9.56 -26.83
CA ALA A 393 -19.63 8.80 -25.73
C ALA A 393 -21.12 9.14 -25.64
N LEU A 394 -21.95 8.13 -25.38
CA LEU A 394 -23.37 8.32 -25.10
C LEU A 394 -23.59 8.14 -23.60
N SER A 395 -24.08 9.16 -22.92
CA SER A 395 -24.33 9.13 -21.48
C SER A 395 -25.77 9.55 -21.17
N THR A 396 -26.43 8.80 -20.30
CA THR A 396 -27.76 9.14 -19.76
C THR A 396 -27.68 9.82 -18.41
N ARG A 397 -26.48 9.99 -17.86
CA ARG A 397 -26.24 10.60 -16.55
C ARG A 397 -25.71 12.02 -16.67
N GLU A 398 -26.17 12.88 -15.80
CA GLU A 398 -25.68 14.25 -15.66
C GLU A 398 -24.26 14.31 -15.05
N ASP A 399 -23.76 13.22 -14.48
CA ASP A 399 -22.41 13.12 -13.92
C ASP A 399 -21.33 13.14 -15.02
N ASN A 400 -20.78 14.28 -15.18
CA ASN A 400 -19.92 14.74 -16.28
C ASN A 400 -18.50 14.16 -16.27
N VAL A 401 -18.31 12.86 -16.14
CA VAL A 401 -16.97 12.25 -16.28
C VAL A 401 -16.39 12.61 -17.64
N PHE A 402 -17.18 12.54 -18.70
CA PHE A 402 -16.74 12.84 -20.07
C PHE A 402 -16.44 14.34 -20.27
N ILE A 403 -17.30 15.24 -19.77
CA ILE A 403 -17.04 16.69 -19.85
C ILE A 403 -15.76 17.06 -19.11
N ASN A 404 -15.53 16.47 -17.94
CA ASN A 404 -14.28 16.66 -17.18
C ASN A 404 -13.04 16.09 -17.90
N CYS A 405 -13.21 15.22 -18.90
CA CYS A 405 -12.16 14.72 -19.76
C CYS A 405 -12.06 15.47 -21.10
N GLY A 406 -12.78 16.58 -21.28
CA GLY A 406 -12.70 17.44 -22.45
C GLY A 406 -13.69 17.12 -23.57
N PHE A 407 -14.73 16.31 -23.30
CA PHE A 407 -15.83 16.11 -24.25
C PHE A 407 -16.76 17.33 -24.25
N ASN A 408 -17.33 17.61 -25.42
CA ASN A 408 -18.36 18.61 -25.60
C ASN A 408 -19.64 17.94 -26.09
N GLU A 409 -20.78 18.53 -25.73
CA GLU A 409 -22.06 18.09 -26.27
C GLU A 409 -22.11 18.24 -27.78
N CYS A 410 -22.67 17.26 -28.47
CA CYS A 410 -22.81 17.26 -29.91
C CYS A 410 -24.24 16.87 -30.34
N SER A 411 -24.57 17.11 -31.60
CA SER A 411 -25.87 16.73 -32.15
C SER A 411 -25.88 15.31 -32.70
N LEU A 412 -27.05 14.69 -32.84
CA LEU A 412 -27.19 13.37 -33.48
C LEU A 412 -26.60 13.32 -34.89
N LYS A 413 -26.53 14.47 -35.58
CA LYS A 413 -25.93 14.55 -36.92
C LYS A 413 -24.43 14.34 -36.92
N ASP A 414 -23.77 14.59 -35.81
CA ASP A 414 -22.32 14.49 -35.64
C ASP A 414 -21.90 13.05 -35.31
N LEU A 415 -22.86 12.15 -35.04
CA LEU A 415 -22.60 10.74 -34.77
C LEU A 415 -22.35 9.96 -36.06
N PRO A 416 -21.58 8.85 -36.01
CA PRO A 416 -21.45 7.90 -37.10
C PRO A 416 -22.84 7.44 -37.63
N PRO A 417 -23.03 7.26 -38.94
CA PRO A 417 -24.32 6.87 -39.53
C PRO A 417 -24.93 5.62 -38.89
N GLU A 418 -24.09 4.65 -38.58
CA GLU A 418 -24.50 3.38 -37.95
C GLU A 418 -25.10 3.58 -36.53
N LYS A 419 -24.79 4.73 -35.89
CA LYS A 419 -25.23 5.05 -34.53
C LYS A 419 -26.45 5.97 -34.47
N ARG A 420 -26.86 6.57 -35.60
CA ARG A 420 -27.98 7.51 -35.63
C ARG A 420 -29.34 6.85 -35.53
N PHE A 421 -29.43 5.55 -35.78
CA PHE A 421 -30.68 4.80 -35.91
C PHE A 421 -30.85 3.68 -34.88
N ASN A 422 -29.93 3.56 -33.89
CA ASN A 422 -30.00 2.56 -32.82
C ASN A 422 -30.32 3.19 -31.45
#